data_b3ac8adf3091e50f764a0c0e09007049
#
_entry.id   b3ac8adf3091e50f764a0c0e09007049
#
_cell.length_a   1.000
_cell.length_b   1.000
_cell.length_c   1.000
_cell.angle_alpha   90.00
_cell.angle_beta   90.00
_cell.angle_gamma   90.00
#
_symmetry.space_group_name_H-M   'P 1'
#
loop_
_entity.id
_entity.type
_entity.pdbx_description
1 polymer ?
#
loop_
_entity_poly.entity_id
_entity_poly.type
_entity_poly.pdbx_seq_one_letter_code
_entity_poly.pdbx_strand_id
1 'polypeptide(L)'
;MTTEPNTILEKELKNIHFDVLEWKSSLCFIKDEILFINQLLNSYVFEPTTPNLFERLHEFRLEIEKIELILEEFNDQIKKHENQLGGMMECDTISCDHFYNKNHESLRDKLRDFYKNFRKLKSEVFSYAGGILRKNKK
;
A
#
# COMPACT_ATOMS: atom_id res chain seq x y z
N MET A 1 -28.95 -30.68 10.57
CA MET A 1 -28.42 -30.06 9.40
C MET A 1 -27.61 -28.88 9.74
N THR A 2 -26.33 -29.02 9.60
CA THR A 2 -25.37 -28.06 10.14
C THR A 2 -24.49 -27.50 9.06
N THR A 3 -25.08 -27.25 7.87
CA THR A 3 -24.34 -26.67 6.76
C THR A 3 -24.12 -25.16 6.91
N GLU A 4 -24.97 -24.49 7.69
CA GLU A 4 -24.89 -23.04 7.86
C GLU A 4 -23.57 -22.54 8.49
N PRO A 5 -23.07 -23.12 9.60
CA PRO A 5 -21.80 -22.68 10.16
C PRO A 5 -20.62 -22.85 9.22
N ASN A 6 -20.60 -23.96 8.46
CA ASN A 6 -19.54 -24.21 7.48
C ASN A 6 -19.64 -23.23 6.30
N THR A 7 -20.88 -22.91 5.88
CA THR A 7 -21.11 -21.95 4.80
C THR A 7 -20.65 -20.55 5.17
N ILE A 8 -20.90 -20.12 6.41
CA ILE A 8 -20.48 -18.82 6.91
C ILE A 8 -18.95 -18.77 6.98
N LEU A 9 -18.32 -19.81 7.50
CA LEU A 9 -16.87 -19.91 7.58
C LEU A 9 -16.23 -19.88 6.18
N GLU A 10 -16.80 -20.61 5.24
CA GLU A 10 -16.32 -20.62 3.85
C GLU A 10 -16.42 -19.24 3.23
N LYS A 11 -17.49 -18.50 3.47
CA LYS A 11 -17.65 -17.13 2.99
C LYS A 11 -16.60 -16.21 3.59
N GLU A 12 -16.38 -16.32 4.90
CA GLU A 12 -15.38 -15.52 5.60
C GLU A 12 -13.97 -15.79 5.05
N LEU A 13 -13.65 -17.07 4.82
CA LEU A 13 -12.36 -17.46 4.25
C LEU A 13 -12.19 -16.92 2.83
N LYS A 14 -13.23 -16.96 2.02
CA LYS A 14 -13.20 -16.41 0.67
C LYS A 14 -13.01 -14.90 0.69
N ASN A 15 -13.70 -14.22 1.61
CA ASN A 15 -13.56 -12.76 1.74
C ASN A 15 -12.15 -12.38 2.18
N ILE A 16 -11.58 -13.11 3.13
CA ILE A 16 -10.21 -12.90 3.59
C ILE A 16 -9.23 -13.11 2.44
N HIS A 17 -9.39 -14.19 1.72
CA HIS A 17 -8.55 -14.51 0.56
C HIS A 17 -8.65 -13.43 -0.51
N PHE A 18 -9.86 -12.98 -0.79
CA PHE A 18 -10.11 -11.90 -1.75
C PHE A 18 -9.42 -10.60 -1.31
N ASP A 19 -9.55 -10.25 -0.02
CA ASP A 19 -8.88 -9.07 0.53
C ASP A 19 -7.37 -9.14 0.34
N VAL A 20 -6.77 -10.29 0.62
CA VAL A 20 -5.32 -10.49 0.49
C VAL A 20 -4.88 -10.31 -0.98
N LEU A 21 -5.64 -10.87 -1.91
CA LEU A 21 -5.34 -10.70 -3.34
C LEU A 21 -5.45 -9.24 -3.76
N GLU A 22 -6.45 -8.54 -3.26
CA GLU A 22 -6.64 -7.12 -3.52
C GLU A 22 -5.50 -6.30 -2.94
N TRP A 23 -5.06 -6.61 -1.73
CA TRP A 23 -3.92 -5.95 -1.10
C TRP A 23 -2.64 -6.13 -1.91
N LYS A 24 -2.37 -7.35 -2.36
CA LYS A 24 -1.20 -7.65 -3.19
C LYS A 24 -1.23 -6.86 -4.49
N SER A 25 -2.39 -6.80 -5.12
CA SER A 25 -2.58 -6.05 -6.36
C SER A 25 -2.36 -4.56 -6.15
N SER A 26 -2.92 -4.01 -5.06
CA SER A 26 -2.78 -2.60 -4.71
C SER A 26 -1.33 -2.23 -4.43
N LEU A 27 -0.61 -3.06 -3.68
CA LEU A 27 0.80 -2.81 -3.38
C LEU A 27 1.68 -2.90 -4.63
N CYS A 28 1.37 -3.82 -5.53
CA CYS A 28 2.05 -3.93 -6.81
C CYS A 28 1.83 -2.67 -7.66
N PHE A 29 0.62 -2.17 -7.69
CA PHE A 29 0.27 -0.94 -8.39
C PHE A 29 1.02 0.27 -7.80
N ILE A 30 1.08 0.36 -6.48
CA ILE A 30 1.82 1.43 -5.79
C ILE A 30 3.31 1.36 -6.13
N LYS A 31 3.87 0.16 -6.21
CA LYS A 31 5.26 -0.02 -6.60
C LYS A 31 5.52 0.56 -7.99
N ASP A 32 4.62 0.32 -8.94
CA ASP A 32 4.72 0.86 -10.29
C ASP A 32 4.58 2.38 -10.28
N GLU A 33 3.67 2.92 -9.47
CA GLU A 33 3.50 4.36 -9.32
C GLU A 33 4.75 5.01 -8.73
N ILE A 34 5.38 4.36 -7.77
CA ILE A 34 6.63 4.84 -7.16
C ILE A 34 7.74 4.92 -8.22
N LEU A 35 7.84 3.93 -9.10
CA LEU A 35 8.81 3.96 -10.19
C LEU A 35 8.56 5.17 -11.09
N PHE A 36 7.31 5.44 -11.41
CA PHE A 36 6.93 6.59 -12.23
C PHE A 36 7.29 7.91 -11.52
N ILE A 37 6.98 8.02 -10.23
CA ILE A 37 7.28 9.21 -9.45
C ILE A 37 8.80 9.44 -9.40
N ASN A 38 9.59 8.40 -9.19
CA ASN A 38 11.05 8.50 -9.17
C ASN A 38 11.58 8.97 -10.53
N GLN A 39 11.02 8.48 -11.63
CA GLN A 39 11.37 8.94 -12.96
C GLN A 39 11.05 10.42 -13.15
N LEU A 40 9.87 10.83 -12.68
CA LEU A 40 9.45 12.23 -12.74
C LEU A 40 10.38 13.13 -11.94
N LEU A 41 10.73 12.73 -10.72
CA LEU A 41 11.61 13.52 -9.85
C LEU A 41 13.04 13.64 -10.40
N ASN A 42 13.45 12.69 -11.23
CA ASN A 42 14.77 12.70 -11.86
C ASN A 42 14.76 13.26 -13.28
N SER A 43 13.61 13.72 -13.75
CA SER A 43 13.49 14.24 -15.10
C SER A 43 13.91 15.71 -15.17
N TYR A 44 14.16 16.19 -16.39
CA TYR A 44 14.56 17.56 -16.65
C TYR A 44 13.39 18.53 -16.81
N VAL A 45 12.16 18.11 -16.47
CA VAL A 45 11.01 19.03 -16.44
C VAL A 45 11.16 20.10 -15.36
N PHE A 46 12.02 19.84 -14.38
CA PHE A 46 12.29 20.77 -13.29
C PHE A 46 13.45 21.69 -13.68
N GLU A 47 13.17 22.97 -13.83
CA GLU A 47 14.21 23.95 -14.17
C GLU A 47 15.08 24.28 -12.96
N PRO A 48 16.43 24.32 -13.12
CA PRO A 48 17.34 24.61 -12.00
C PRO A 48 17.11 25.97 -11.36
N THR A 49 16.47 26.90 -12.06
CA THR A 49 16.17 28.23 -11.55
C THR A 49 14.95 28.30 -10.64
N THR A 50 14.20 27.20 -10.52
CA THR A 50 13.03 27.15 -9.65
C THR A 50 13.49 27.32 -8.19
N PRO A 51 12.90 28.28 -7.43
CA PRO A 51 13.30 28.49 -6.04
C PRO A 51 13.07 27.23 -5.20
N ASN A 52 14.06 26.91 -4.38
CA ASN A 52 14.02 25.76 -3.46
C ASN A 52 13.80 24.41 -4.14
N LEU A 53 14.07 24.33 -5.44
CA LEU A 53 13.85 23.11 -6.23
C LEU A 53 14.56 21.89 -5.63
N PHE A 54 15.86 21.99 -5.42
CA PHE A 54 16.66 20.85 -4.97
C PHE A 54 16.27 20.40 -3.58
N GLU A 55 15.94 21.33 -2.70
CA GLU A 55 15.45 21.02 -1.35
C GLU A 55 14.12 20.28 -1.41
N ARG A 56 13.20 20.76 -2.24
CA ARG A 56 11.87 20.15 -2.38
C ARG A 56 11.95 18.77 -2.99
N LEU A 57 12.75 18.59 -4.03
CA LEU A 57 12.97 17.28 -4.65
C LEU A 57 13.61 16.31 -3.67
N HIS A 58 14.54 16.79 -2.87
CA HIS A 58 15.19 15.96 -1.84
C HIS A 58 14.17 15.49 -0.79
N GLU A 59 13.30 16.38 -0.32
CA GLU A 59 12.24 16.02 0.61
C GLU A 59 11.33 14.93 0.04
N PHE A 60 10.91 15.08 -1.21
CA PHE A 60 10.07 14.07 -1.88
C PHE A 60 10.78 12.72 -1.99
N ARG A 61 12.07 12.74 -2.36
CA ARG A 61 12.86 11.50 -2.45
C ARG A 61 12.96 10.78 -1.12
N LEU A 62 13.18 11.52 -0.03
CA LEU A 62 13.22 10.93 1.31
C LEU A 62 11.89 10.32 1.70
N GLU A 63 10.78 10.99 1.40
CA GLU A 63 9.45 10.47 1.68
C GLU A 63 9.15 9.22 0.87
N ILE A 64 9.56 9.20 -0.41
CA ILE A 64 9.40 8.03 -1.27
C ILE A 64 10.22 6.85 -0.73
N GLU A 65 11.45 7.07 -0.28
CA GLU A 65 12.27 6.01 0.31
C GLU A 65 11.60 5.40 1.54
N LYS A 66 11.00 6.23 2.40
CA LYS A 66 10.25 5.74 3.55
C LYS A 66 9.07 4.87 3.12
N ILE A 67 8.35 5.30 2.09
CA ILE A 67 7.20 4.56 1.57
C ILE A 67 7.66 3.23 0.98
N GLU A 68 8.78 3.20 0.27
CA GLU A 68 9.34 1.95 -0.29
C GLU A 68 9.67 0.94 0.81
N LEU A 69 10.24 1.40 1.93
CA LEU A 69 10.53 0.53 3.07
C LEU A 69 9.25 -0.02 3.70
N ILE A 70 8.25 0.83 3.87
CA ILE A 70 6.96 0.42 4.42
C ILE A 70 6.27 -0.57 3.48
N LEU A 71 6.38 -0.35 2.17
CA LEU A 71 5.84 -1.24 1.15
C LEU A 71 6.43 -2.65 1.28
N GLU A 72 7.75 -2.74 1.44
CA GLU A 72 8.43 -4.02 1.63
C GLU A 72 7.97 -4.71 2.91
N GLU A 73 7.82 -3.95 4.00
CA GLU A 73 7.30 -4.49 5.27
C GLU A 73 5.90 -5.06 5.10
N PHE A 74 5.02 -4.37 4.38
CA PHE A 74 3.67 -4.86 4.12
C PHE A 74 3.67 -6.12 3.26
N ASN A 75 4.53 -6.19 2.25
CA ASN A 75 4.66 -7.40 1.44
C ASN A 75 5.03 -8.60 2.30
N ASP A 76 5.97 -8.43 3.23
CA ASP A 76 6.37 -9.48 4.15
C ASP A 76 5.25 -9.85 5.12
N GLN A 77 4.56 -8.85 5.66
CA GLN A 77 3.44 -9.08 6.58
C GLN A 77 2.30 -9.82 5.89
N ILE A 78 2.00 -9.48 4.65
CA ILE A 78 0.95 -10.16 3.88
C ILE A 78 1.32 -11.62 3.62
N LYS A 79 2.57 -11.89 3.28
CA LYS A 79 3.05 -13.28 3.09
C LYS A 79 2.91 -14.10 4.36
N LYS A 80 3.30 -13.54 5.50
CA LYS A 80 3.14 -14.20 6.80
C LYS A 80 1.67 -14.44 7.11
N HIS A 81 0.83 -13.46 6.81
CA HIS A 81 -0.60 -13.55 7.05
C HIS A 81 -1.23 -14.65 6.20
N GLU A 82 -0.84 -14.78 4.93
CA GLU A 82 -1.29 -15.87 4.07
C GLU A 82 -0.87 -17.24 4.60
N ASN A 83 0.36 -17.34 5.08
CA ASN A 83 0.87 -18.58 5.66
C ASN A 83 0.09 -18.94 6.93
N GLN A 84 -0.27 -17.95 7.73
CA GLN A 84 -1.08 -18.14 8.94
C GLN A 84 -2.49 -18.62 8.60
N LEU A 85 -3.02 -18.25 7.44
CA LEU A 85 -4.33 -18.73 7.00
C LEU A 85 -4.32 -20.26 6.87
N GLY A 86 -3.26 -20.83 6.30
CA GLY A 86 -3.11 -22.28 6.23
C GLY A 86 -3.10 -22.92 7.62
N GLY A 87 -2.36 -22.33 8.55
CA GLY A 87 -2.33 -22.81 9.94
C GLY A 87 -3.66 -22.67 10.64
N MET A 88 -4.39 -21.59 10.37
CA MET A 88 -5.73 -21.39 10.93
C MET A 88 -6.72 -22.45 10.42
N MET A 89 -6.62 -22.82 9.15
CA MET A 89 -7.49 -23.85 8.57
C MET A 89 -7.27 -25.23 9.20
N GLU A 90 -6.08 -25.49 9.70
CA GLU A 90 -5.75 -26.74 10.40
C GLU A 90 -6.15 -26.67 11.88
N CYS A 91 -6.39 -25.49 12.40
CA CYS A 91 -6.74 -25.26 13.80
C CYS A 91 -8.26 -25.19 13.94
N ASP A 92 -8.86 -26.12 14.71
CA ASP A 92 -10.30 -26.22 14.88
C ASP A 92 -10.81 -25.47 16.12
N THR A 93 -10.08 -24.47 16.59
CA THR A 93 -10.49 -23.72 17.79
C THR A 93 -11.01 -22.33 17.42
N ILE A 94 -11.98 -21.86 18.19
CA ILE A 94 -12.55 -20.52 18.06
C ILE A 94 -11.48 -19.45 18.30
N SER A 95 -10.53 -19.71 19.20
CA SER A 95 -9.48 -18.75 19.49
C SER A 95 -8.50 -18.57 18.31
N CYS A 96 -8.27 -19.59 17.49
CA CYS A 96 -7.47 -19.46 16.27
C CYS A 96 -8.18 -18.56 15.27
N ASP A 97 -9.46 -18.76 15.05
CA ASP A 97 -10.26 -17.95 14.13
C ASP A 97 -10.30 -16.50 14.58
N HIS A 98 -10.53 -16.29 15.87
CA HIS A 98 -10.59 -14.94 16.44
C HIS A 98 -9.25 -14.21 16.31
N PHE A 99 -8.16 -14.89 16.61
CA PHE A 99 -6.81 -14.34 16.50
C PHE A 99 -6.49 -13.95 15.07
N TYR A 100 -6.80 -14.82 14.11
CA TYR A 100 -6.55 -14.55 12.70
C TYR A 100 -7.38 -13.37 12.19
N ASN A 101 -8.65 -13.33 12.52
CA ASN A 101 -9.57 -12.25 12.12
C ASN A 101 -9.10 -10.91 12.69
N LYS A 102 -8.64 -10.88 13.93
CA LYS A 102 -8.14 -9.67 14.57
C LYS A 102 -6.88 -9.17 13.86
N ASN A 103 -5.98 -10.06 13.51
CA ASN A 103 -4.77 -9.72 12.76
C ASN A 103 -5.12 -9.20 11.36
N HIS A 104 -6.12 -9.80 10.72
CA HIS A 104 -6.59 -9.39 9.40
C HIS A 104 -7.14 -7.96 9.44
N GLU A 105 -7.97 -7.65 10.42
CA GLU A 105 -8.53 -6.31 10.59
C GLU A 105 -7.43 -5.27 10.88
N SER A 106 -6.49 -5.61 11.74
CA SER A 106 -5.37 -4.74 12.07
C SER A 106 -4.54 -4.42 10.83
N LEU A 107 -4.23 -5.43 10.04
CA LEU A 107 -3.46 -5.28 8.81
C LEU A 107 -4.23 -4.43 7.79
N ARG A 108 -5.53 -4.66 7.65
CA ARG A 108 -6.39 -3.88 6.77
C ARG A 108 -6.37 -2.39 7.13
N ASP A 109 -6.46 -2.08 8.42
CA ASP A 109 -6.46 -0.70 8.90
C ASP A 109 -5.11 -0.01 8.64
N LYS A 110 -4.01 -0.72 8.86
CA LYS A 110 -2.67 -0.21 8.58
C LYS A 110 -2.48 0.06 7.09
N LEU A 111 -2.96 -0.84 6.25
CA LEU A 111 -2.89 -0.67 4.79
C LEU A 111 -3.72 0.53 4.33
N ARG A 112 -4.90 0.72 4.93
CA ARG A 112 -5.75 1.88 4.63
C ARG A 112 -5.02 3.18 4.91
N ASP A 113 -4.37 3.28 6.05
CA ASP A 113 -3.59 4.47 6.42
C ASP A 113 -2.40 4.67 5.47
N PHE A 114 -1.74 3.58 5.10
CA PHE A 114 -0.64 3.61 4.14
C PHE A 114 -1.10 4.14 2.78
N TYR A 115 -2.22 3.65 2.27
CA TYR A 115 -2.78 4.11 0.99
C TYR A 115 -3.13 5.59 1.03
N LYS A 116 -3.69 6.05 2.15
CA LYS A 116 -4.05 7.45 2.34
C LYS A 116 -2.81 8.34 2.32
N ASN A 117 -1.77 7.94 3.04
CA ASN A 117 -0.51 8.68 3.09
C ASN A 117 0.18 8.72 1.73
N PHE A 118 0.17 7.60 1.01
CA PHE A 118 0.75 7.55 -0.33
C PHE A 118 0.00 8.46 -1.30
N ARG A 119 -1.33 8.44 -1.28
CA ARG A 119 -2.13 9.32 -2.15
C ARG A 119 -1.87 10.79 -1.87
N LYS A 120 -1.67 11.15 -0.60
CA LYS A 120 -1.33 12.51 -0.21
C LYS A 120 0.01 12.93 -0.81
N LEU A 121 1.02 12.10 -0.65
CA LEU A 121 2.35 12.37 -1.22
C LEU A 121 2.28 12.48 -2.74
N LYS A 122 1.61 11.55 -3.38
CA LYS A 122 1.43 11.55 -4.84
C LYS A 122 0.79 12.85 -5.31
N SER A 123 -0.25 13.30 -4.62
CA SER A 123 -0.94 14.56 -4.92
C SER A 123 0.00 15.76 -4.80
N GLU A 124 0.82 15.78 -3.75
CA GLU A 124 1.79 16.86 -3.52
C GLU A 124 2.84 16.92 -4.63
N VAL A 125 3.37 15.75 -5.01
CA VAL A 125 4.38 15.66 -6.09
C VAL A 125 3.79 16.14 -7.41
N PHE A 126 2.62 15.65 -7.79
CA PHE A 126 2.00 16.02 -9.05
C PHE A 126 1.57 17.49 -9.09
N SER A 127 1.09 18.04 -7.97
CA SER A 127 0.76 19.46 -7.87
C SER A 127 1.99 20.33 -8.06
N TYR A 128 3.10 19.93 -7.46
CA TYR A 128 4.36 20.64 -7.59
C TYR A 128 4.88 20.61 -9.04
N ALA A 129 4.90 19.42 -9.65
CA ALA A 129 5.31 19.24 -11.03
C ALA A 129 4.40 19.99 -11.99
N GLY A 130 3.10 19.92 -11.78
CA GLY A 130 2.11 20.62 -12.59
C GLY A 130 2.26 22.11 -12.55
N GLY A 131 2.56 22.67 -11.39
CA GLY A 131 2.83 24.10 -11.22
C GLY A 131 4.05 24.56 -12.03
N ILE A 132 5.11 23.75 -12.03
CA ILE A 132 6.32 24.04 -12.77
C ILE A 132 6.06 23.95 -14.29
N LEU A 133 5.36 22.90 -14.72
CA LEU A 133 5.02 22.73 -16.13
C LEU A 133 4.16 23.87 -16.66
N ARG A 134 3.23 24.38 -15.85
CA ARG A 134 2.42 25.53 -16.21
C ARG A 134 3.25 26.78 -16.41
N LYS A 135 4.27 27.01 -15.58
CA LYS A 135 5.19 28.12 -15.72
C LYS A 135 5.99 28.02 -17.01
N ASN A 136 6.41 26.81 -17.37
CA ASN A 136 7.23 26.58 -18.56
C ASN A 136 6.46 26.72 -19.88
N LYS A 137 5.14 26.62 -19.84
CA LYS A 137 4.28 26.81 -21.01
C LYS A 137 4.14 28.28 -21.44
N LYS A 138 4.60 29.20 -20.63
CA LYS A 138 4.59 30.61 -20.96
C LYS A 138 5.92 31.04 -21.57
#